data_668af07ba550da93d900b149356dcc0f
#
_entry.id   668af07ba550da93d900b149356dcc0f
#
_cell.length_a   1.000
_cell.length_b   1.000
_cell.length_c   1.000
_cell.angle_alpha   90.00
_cell.angle_beta   90.00
_cell.angle_gamma   90.00
#
_symmetry.space_group_name_H-M   'P 1'
#
loop_
_entity.id
_entity.type
_entity.pdbx_description
1 polymer ?
#
loop_
_entity_poly.entity_id
_entity_poly.type
_entity_poly.pdbx_seq_one_letter_code
_entity_poly.pdbx_strand_id
1 'polypeptide(L)'
;MQLKQLLEILDELSPFELQDSWDNSGLIVGELSQQVGQIYLSLDIEEEVLHDVEEGSVLIVHHPLIFKGLKQVDFSKYPSNILKTAIKKDIAIIAMHTNYDQTHLNRYVLENVLGYRVDEVDGYLAYFQVDKPFAVFAKEVADKLGLDPVRVVEGTSHINRAALCTGSGASLLPMLQADCLLTGDIKYHEALAAKEEKKALIDIGHYESERYFAQSLQKELQNKGLNGIIANSKNPFRYIKG
;
A
#
# COMPACT_ATOMS: atom_id res chain seq x y z
N MET A 1 12.36 22.85 6.81
CA MET A 1 11.11 23.33 6.20
C MET A 1 9.96 23.16 7.18
N GLN A 2 8.84 23.87 6.96
CA GLN A 2 7.64 23.64 7.75
C GLN A 2 6.85 22.42 7.23
N LEU A 3 6.07 21.77 8.12
CA LEU A 3 5.22 20.62 7.78
C LEU A 3 4.23 20.94 6.65
N LYS A 4 3.71 22.18 6.61
CA LYS A 4 2.86 22.66 5.52
C LYS A 4 3.54 22.52 4.14
N GLN A 5 4.81 22.88 4.02
CA GLN A 5 5.56 22.79 2.76
C GLN A 5 5.79 21.32 2.35
N LEU A 6 6.03 20.42 3.32
CA LEU A 6 6.12 18.99 3.04
C LEU A 6 4.79 18.43 2.53
N LEU A 7 3.67 18.81 3.16
CA LEU A 7 2.33 18.42 2.70
C LEU A 7 2.03 18.91 1.28
N GLU A 8 2.40 20.14 0.94
CA GLU A 8 2.25 20.68 -0.42
C GLU A 8 3.06 19.85 -1.43
N ILE A 9 4.28 19.44 -1.10
CA ILE A 9 5.10 18.57 -1.96
C ILE A 9 4.46 17.18 -2.13
N LEU A 10 3.92 16.60 -1.05
CA LEU A 10 3.25 15.30 -1.10
C LEU A 10 1.94 15.35 -1.89
N ASP A 11 1.18 16.45 -1.76
CA ASP A 11 -0.04 16.69 -2.54
C ASP A 11 0.26 16.89 -4.03
N GLU A 12 1.36 17.55 -4.38
CA GLU A 12 1.82 17.62 -5.79
C GLU A 12 2.23 16.25 -6.34
N LEU A 13 2.83 15.38 -5.53
CA LEU A 13 3.22 14.02 -5.95
C LEU A 13 2.00 13.12 -6.14
N SER A 14 1.10 13.15 -5.19
CA SER A 14 -0.09 12.32 -5.17
C SER A 14 -1.23 13.10 -4.48
N PRO A 15 -2.08 13.78 -5.26
CA PRO A 15 -3.12 14.66 -4.72
C PRO A 15 -4.00 13.96 -3.69
N PHE A 16 -4.11 14.54 -2.48
CA PHE A 16 -4.95 13.97 -1.41
C PHE A 16 -6.43 13.95 -1.78
N GLU A 17 -6.88 14.77 -2.74
CA GLU A 17 -8.25 14.74 -3.25
C GLU A 17 -8.62 13.45 -4.01
N LEU A 18 -7.60 12.67 -4.46
CA LEU A 18 -7.81 11.38 -5.12
C LEU A 18 -8.14 10.25 -4.13
N GLN A 19 -8.06 10.50 -2.82
CA GLN A 19 -8.44 9.49 -1.84
C GLN A 19 -9.92 9.14 -1.89
N ASP A 20 -10.25 7.90 -1.57
CA ASP A 20 -11.64 7.47 -1.41
C ASP A 20 -12.34 8.22 -0.28
N SER A 21 -13.65 8.39 -0.39
CA SER A 21 -14.48 9.12 0.60
C SER A 21 -14.48 8.51 2.01
N TRP A 22 -14.10 7.25 2.15
CA TRP A 22 -13.97 6.53 3.43
C TRP A 22 -12.55 6.60 4.00
N ASP A 23 -11.58 7.05 3.20
CA ASP A 23 -10.16 7.10 3.56
C ASP A 23 -9.82 8.33 4.42
N ASN A 24 -8.60 8.37 4.94
CA ASN A 24 -8.06 9.46 5.75
C ASN A 24 -6.59 9.73 5.40
N SER A 25 -6.30 10.01 4.12
CA SER A 25 -4.98 10.45 3.68
C SER A 25 -4.74 11.92 4.06
N GLY A 26 -3.48 12.29 4.25
CA GLY A 26 -3.07 13.64 4.65
C GLY A 26 -2.48 13.70 6.06
N LEU A 27 -2.54 14.86 6.68
CA LEU A 27 -2.02 15.07 8.05
C LEU A 27 -2.94 14.41 9.09
N ILE A 28 -2.43 13.41 9.78
CA ILE A 28 -3.15 12.67 10.84
C ILE A 28 -2.82 13.23 12.23
N VAL A 29 -1.55 13.56 12.48
CA VAL A 29 -1.06 14.11 13.76
C VAL A 29 -0.02 15.17 13.46
N GLY A 30 -0.09 16.31 14.15
CA GLY A 30 0.89 17.41 14.04
C GLY A 30 0.25 18.76 13.73
N GLU A 31 1.08 19.78 13.62
CA GLU A 31 0.68 21.15 13.29
C GLU A 31 1.37 21.63 12.01
N LEU A 32 0.65 22.34 11.14
CA LEU A 32 1.18 22.84 9.86
C LEU A 32 2.41 23.74 10.00
N SER A 33 2.52 24.46 11.13
CA SER A 33 3.64 25.33 11.47
C SER A 33 4.86 24.61 12.03
N GLN A 34 4.73 23.31 12.39
CA GLN A 34 5.81 22.49 12.96
C GLN A 34 7.00 22.44 12.00
N GLN A 35 8.22 22.52 12.56
CA GLN A 35 9.44 22.33 11.77
C GLN A 35 9.65 20.83 11.54
N VAL A 36 9.93 20.47 10.30
CA VAL A 36 10.25 19.09 9.92
C VAL A 36 11.69 18.80 10.31
N GLY A 37 11.89 17.86 11.25
CA GLY A 37 13.19 17.26 11.55
C GLY A 37 13.59 16.25 10.48
N GLN A 38 13.78 14.98 10.85
CA GLN A 38 13.96 13.88 9.89
C GLN A 38 12.63 13.44 9.29
N ILE A 39 12.68 12.91 8.06
CA ILE A 39 11.52 12.28 7.41
C ILE A 39 11.71 10.77 7.47
N TYR A 40 10.79 10.06 8.08
CA TYR A 40 10.74 8.59 8.11
C TYR A 40 9.58 8.08 7.25
N LEU A 41 9.78 6.90 6.63
CA LEU A 41 8.82 6.27 5.73
C LEU A 41 8.54 4.86 6.22
N SER A 42 7.28 4.48 6.35
CA SER A 42 6.87 3.13 6.72
C SER A 42 5.57 2.73 6.05
N LEU A 43 5.32 1.43 5.90
CA LEU A 43 4.00 0.95 5.49
C LEU A 43 2.97 1.20 6.59
N ASP A 44 3.26 0.68 7.77
CA ASP A 44 2.41 0.77 8.96
C ASP A 44 3.09 1.57 10.07
N ILE A 45 2.31 1.90 11.09
CA ILE A 45 2.82 2.51 12.32
C ILE A 45 2.63 1.58 13.51
N GLU A 46 3.74 1.13 14.06
CA GLU A 46 3.84 0.24 15.20
C GLU A 46 4.69 0.87 16.31
N GLU A 47 4.64 0.35 17.55
CA GLU A 47 5.51 0.84 18.64
C GLU A 47 6.99 0.66 18.31
N GLU A 48 7.36 -0.45 17.64
CA GLU A 48 8.74 -0.71 17.22
C GLU A 48 9.21 0.35 16.21
N VAL A 49 8.37 0.72 15.24
CA VAL A 49 8.67 1.80 14.29
C VAL A 49 8.88 3.13 15.01
N LEU A 50 7.97 3.50 15.93
CA LEU A 50 8.09 4.74 16.68
C LEU A 50 9.28 4.78 17.66
N HIS A 51 9.77 3.60 18.08
CA HIS A 51 10.99 3.55 18.91
C HIS A 51 12.20 4.11 18.16
N ASP A 52 12.32 3.78 16.87
CA ASP A 52 13.45 4.16 16.02
C ASP A 52 13.30 5.56 15.39
N VAL A 53 12.12 6.15 15.41
CA VAL A 53 11.86 7.51 14.91
C VAL A 53 12.29 8.55 15.95
N GLU A 54 13.13 9.49 15.54
CA GLU A 54 13.63 10.59 16.38
C GLU A 54 12.51 11.56 16.78
N GLU A 55 12.65 12.20 17.93
CA GLU A 55 11.76 13.26 18.42
C GLU A 55 11.74 14.46 17.44
N GLY A 56 10.56 15.07 17.25
CA GLY A 56 10.39 16.22 16.34
C GLY A 56 10.46 15.86 14.86
N SER A 57 10.39 14.57 14.51
CA SER A 57 10.43 14.07 13.14
C SER A 57 9.04 13.99 12.50
N VAL A 58 9.00 13.67 11.21
CA VAL A 58 7.79 13.33 10.46
C VAL A 58 7.84 11.87 10.06
N LEU A 59 6.79 11.12 10.34
CA LEU A 59 6.59 9.76 9.85
C LEU A 59 5.51 9.76 8.77
N ILE A 60 5.89 9.42 7.54
CA ILE A 60 4.96 9.26 6.44
C ILE A 60 4.66 7.77 6.30
N VAL A 61 3.39 7.41 6.40
CA VAL A 61 2.91 6.02 6.35
C VAL A 61 1.94 5.82 5.19
N HIS A 62 1.79 4.57 4.78
CA HIS A 62 0.74 4.20 3.83
C HIS A 62 -0.60 4.13 4.57
N HIS A 63 -0.72 3.27 5.56
CA HIS A 63 -1.96 3.09 6.30
C HIS A 63 -2.17 4.19 7.35
N PRO A 64 -3.28 4.96 7.29
CA PRO A 64 -3.54 5.98 8.28
C PRO A 64 -3.77 5.37 9.67
N LEU A 65 -3.07 5.89 10.68
CA LEU A 65 -3.26 5.45 12.08
C LEU A 65 -4.71 5.58 12.55
N ILE A 66 -5.41 6.58 12.04
CA ILE A 66 -6.80 6.87 12.36
C ILE A 66 -7.62 6.79 11.08
N PHE A 67 -8.24 5.63 10.80
CA PHE A 67 -9.16 5.45 9.67
C PHE A 67 -10.52 6.08 9.91
N LYS A 68 -11.04 5.93 11.13
CA LYS A 68 -12.34 6.47 11.54
C LYS A 68 -12.16 7.31 12.77
N GLY A 69 -12.94 8.40 12.89
CA GLY A 69 -12.89 9.28 14.03
C GLY A 69 -12.95 8.53 15.36
N LEU A 70 -12.03 8.84 16.28
CA LEU A 70 -11.96 8.21 17.60
C LEU A 70 -13.12 8.69 18.47
N LYS A 71 -13.88 7.76 19.02
CA LYS A 71 -14.97 8.07 20.00
C LYS A 71 -14.43 8.25 21.41
N GLN A 72 -13.26 7.66 21.70
CA GLN A 72 -12.55 7.78 23.00
C GLN A 72 -11.06 7.52 22.75
N VAL A 73 -10.22 8.08 23.62
CA VAL A 73 -8.77 7.91 23.61
C VAL A 73 -8.37 7.08 24.84
N ASP A 74 -8.33 5.77 24.68
CA ASP A 74 -7.89 4.82 25.71
C ASP A 74 -6.47 4.35 25.41
N PHE A 75 -5.50 4.85 26.16
CA PHE A 75 -4.07 4.58 25.92
C PHE A 75 -3.64 3.13 26.18
N SER A 76 -4.54 2.27 26.61
CA SER A 76 -4.31 0.82 26.69
C SER A 76 -4.65 0.07 25.39
N LYS A 77 -5.23 0.77 24.41
CA LYS A 77 -5.76 0.18 23.18
C LYS A 77 -5.17 0.85 21.93
N TYR A 78 -5.02 0.06 20.86
CA TYR A 78 -4.76 0.56 19.53
C TYR A 78 -5.99 1.33 18.99
N PRO A 79 -5.80 2.45 18.29
CA PRO A 79 -4.53 3.11 17.92
C PRO A 79 -4.05 4.14 18.97
N SER A 80 -4.76 4.33 20.09
CA SER A 80 -4.49 5.40 21.05
C SER A 80 -3.16 5.23 21.80
N ASN A 81 -2.68 4.00 22.00
CA ASN A 81 -1.34 3.75 22.53
C ASN A 81 -0.24 4.31 21.64
N ILE A 82 -0.33 4.06 20.32
CA ILE A 82 0.57 4.60 19.28
C ILE A 82 0.50 6.12 19.24
N LEU A 83 -0.72 6.67 19.20
CA LEU A 83 -0.98 8.11 19.20
C LEU A 83 -0.32 8.80 20.41
N LYS A 84 -0.42 8.19 21.61
CA LYS A 84 0.23 8.71 22.82
C LYS A 84 1.75 8.83 22.66
N THR A 85 2.39 7.82 22.06
CA THR A 85 3.83 7.79 21.84
C THR A 85 4.24 8.84 20.82
N ALA A 86 3.52 8.95 19.70
CA ALA A 86 3.77 9.97 18.68
C ALA A 86 3.66 11.38 19.23
N ILE A 87 2.59 11.70 19.98
CA ILE A 87 2.41 13.01 20.61
C ILE A 87 3.52 13.32 21.61
N LYS A 88 3.94 12.34 22.44
CA LYS A 88 5.00 12.56 23.43
C LYS A 88 6.36 12.84 22.81
N LYS A 89 6.63 12.26 21.64
CA LYS A 89 7.87 12.45 20.86
C LYS A 89 7.77 13.62 19.86
N ASP A 90 6.66 14.38 19.88
CA ASP A 90 6.41 15.45 18.89
C ASP A 90 6.57 14.96 17.43
N ILE A 91 6.16 13.72 17.14
CA ILE A 91 6.22 13.14 15.81
C ILE A 91 4.94 13.49 15.06
N ALA A 92 5.08 14.19 13.94
CA ALA A 92 3.98 14.36 12.99
C ALA A 92 3.76 13.08 12.16
N ILE A 93 2.51 12.75 11.89
CA ILE A 93 2.12 11.58 11.07
C ILE A 93 1.34 12.05 9.87
N ILE A 94 1.79 11.65 8.68
CA ILE A 94 1.11 11.88 7.40
C ILE A 94 0.80 10.52 6.79
N ALA A 95 -0.43 10.33 6.29
CA ALA A 95 -0.80 9.15 5.52
C ALA A 95 -0.86 9.46 4.02
N MET A 96 -0.33 8.56 3.20
CA MET A 96 -0.45 8.55 1.74
C MET A 96 -0.96 7.16 1.34
N HIS A 97 -2.27 7.01 1.30
CA HIS A 97 -2.94 5.72 1.20
C HIS A 97 -3.57 5.53 -0.19
N THR A 98 -4.87 5.56 -0.31
CA THR A 98 -5.56 5.26 -1.58
C THR A 98 -5.23 6.22 -2.72
N ASN A 99 -4.89 7.46 -2.43
CA ASN A 99 -4.34 8.39 -3.42
C ASN A 99 -3.00 7.89 -4.00
N TYR A 100 -2.12 7.35 -3.14
CA TYR A 100 -0.80 6.87 -3.56
C TYR A 100 -0.87 5.53 -4.31
N ASP A 101 -1.82 4.66 -3.98
CA ASP A 101 -2.11 3.44 -4.75
C ASP A 101 -2.42 3.76 -6.20
N GLN A 102 -3.33 4.71 -6.43
CA GLN A 102 -3.76 5.10 -7.78
C GLN A 102 -2.63 5.72 -8.60
N THR A 103 -1.78 6.52 -7.96
CA THR A 103 -0.79 7.33 -8.69
C THR A 103 0.56 6.64 -8.84
N HIS A 104 1.02 5.90 -7.83
CA HIS A 104 2.41 5.44 -7.75
C HIS A 104 2.58 3.95 -7.40
N LEU A 105 1.94 3.45 -6.32
CA LEU A 105 2.31 2.16 -5.75
C LEU A 105 2.03 0.99 -6.70
N ASN A 106 0.85 0.95 -7.31
CA ASN A 106 0.50 -0.08 -8.29
C ASN A 106 1.49 -0.12 -9.46
N ARG A 107 1.81 1.04 -10.00
CA ARG A 107 2.81 1.18 -11.07
C ARG A 107 4.19 0.72 -10.61
N TYR A 108 4.61 1.14 -9.42
CA TYR A 108 5.92 0.77 -8.87
C TYR A 108 6.07 -0.74 -8.73
N VAL A 109 5.06 -1.41 -8.19
CA VAL A 109 5.06 -2.88 -8.04
C VAL A 109 5.11 -3.57 -9.40
N LEU A 110 4.29 -3.14 -10.36
CA LEU A 110 4.32 -3.71 -11.69
C LEU A 110 5.67 -3.54 -12.39
N GLU A 111 6.22 -2.33 -12.43
CA GLU A 111 7.38 -2.02 -13.24
C GLU A 111 8.69 -2.39 -12.56
N ASN A 112 8.84 -2.15 -11.25
CA ASN A 112 10.11 -2.33 -10.56
C ASN A 112 10.23 -3.70 -9.85
N VAL A 113 9.10 -4.33 -9.50
CA VAL A 113 9.11 -5.64 -8.81
C VAL A 113 8.76 -6.76 -9.79
N LEU A 114 7.61 -6.66 -10.47
CA LEU A 114 7.14 -7.69 -11.38
C LEU A 114 7.76 -7.58 -12.79
N GLY A 115 8.35 -6.42 -13.15
CA GLY A 115 9.03 -6.20 -14.43
C GLY A 115 8.08 -6.18 -15.63
N TYR A 116 6.81 -5.81 -15.42
CA TYR A 116 5.83 -5.58 -16.47
C TYR A 116 5.61 -4.09 -16.68
N ARG A 117 5.40 -3.70 -17.93
CA ARG A 117 5.05 -2.32 -18.27
C ARG A 117 3.55 -2.09 -18.06
N VAL A 118 3.20 -0.98 -17.40
CA VAL A 118 1.80 -0.53 -17.30
C VAL A 118 1.34 0.00 -18.64
N ASP A 119 0.24 -0.57 -19.17
CA ASP A 119 -0.39 -0.12 -20.42
C ASP A 119 -1.46 0.95 -20.16
N GLU A 120 -2.24 0.76 -19.10
CA GLU A 120 -3.41 1.56 -18.75
C GLU A 120 -3.61 1.58 -17.24
N VAL A 121 -4.13 2.67 -16.71
CA VAL A 121 -4.60 2.76 -15.31
C VAL A 121 -6.05 3.23 -15.32
N ASP A 122 -6.91 2.47 -14.64
CA ASP A 122 -8.32 2.83 -14.42
C ASP A 122 -8.60 2.73 -12.90
N GLY A 123 -8.61 3.89 -12.25
CA GLY A 123 -8.68 3.99 -10.79
C GLY A 123 -7.54 3.23 -10.12
N TYR A 124 -7.86 2.17 -9.39
CA TYR A 124 -6.89 1.30 -8.71
C TYR A 124 -6.37 0.15 -9.57
N LEU A 125 -6.90 -0.06 -10.77
CA LEU A 125 -6.50 -1.16 -11.64
C LEU A 125 -5.39 -0.71 -12.60
N ALA A 126 -4.19 -1.23 -12.39
CA ALA A 126 -3.08 -1.05 -13.32
C ALA A 126 -3.00 -2.25 -14.25
N TYR A 127 -3.33 -2.06 -15.53
CA TYR A 127 -3.39 -3.09 -16.56
C TYR A 127 -2.06 -3.29 -17.28
N PHE A 128 -1.81 -4.54 -17.68
CA PHE A 128 -0.60 -4.93 -18.40
C PHE A 128 -0.77 -6.20 -19.23
N GLN A 129 0.07 -6.38 -20.27
CA GLN A 129 0.07 -7.57 -21.13
C GLN A 129 0.89 -8.69 -20.51
N VAL A 130 0.44 -9.93 -20.68
CA VAL A 130 1.06 -11.13 -20.11
C VAL A 130 1.41 -12.15 -21.18
N ASP A 131 0.42 -12.67 -21.92
CA ASP A 131 0.51 -13.74 -22.95
C ASP A 131 1.24 -15.00 -22.43
N LYS A 132 0.72 -15.61 -21.37
CA LYS A 132 1.28 -16.82 -20.75
C LYS A 132 0.20 -17.77 -20.24
N PRO A 133 0.48 -19.12 -20.18
CA PRO A 133 -0.34 -20.05 -19.42
C PRO A 133 -0.46 -19.60 -17.96
N PHE A 134 -1.66 -19.73 -17.38
CA PHE A 134 -1.94 -19.27 -16.01
C PHE A 134 -0.95 -19.79 -14.96
N ALA A 135 -0.66 -21.10 -14.97
CA ALA A 135 0.24 -21.70 -13.99
C ALA A 135 1.67 -21.15 -14.07
N VAL A 136 2.14 -20.82 -15.28
CA VAL A 136 3.48 -20.20 -15.50
C VAL A 136 3.49 -18.78 -14.96
N PHE A 137 2.44 -18.01 -15.27
CA PHE A 137 2.31 -16.64 -14.81
C PHE A 137 2.18 -16.56 -13.28
N ALA A 138 1.31 -17.39 -12.68
CA ALA A 138 1.13 -17.43 -11.23
C ALA A 138 2.43 -17.77 -10.48
N LYS A 139 3.20 -18.75 -11.02
CA LYS A 139 4.51 -19.08 -10.45
C LYS A 139 5.50 -17.92 -10.56
N GLU A 140 5.56 -17.25 -11.70
CA GLU A 140 6.44 -16.10 -11.90
C GLU A 140 6.14 -14.97 -10.91
N VAL A 141 4.85 -14.65 -10.71
CA VAL A 141 4.39 -13.64 -9.74
C VAL A 141 4.78 -14.05 -8.31
N ALA A 142 4.54 -15.32 -7.95
CA ALA A 142 4.90 -15.85 -6.64
C ALA A 142 6.41 -15.76 -6.38
N ASP A 143 7.24 -16.17 -7.34
CA ASP A 143 8.70 -16.13 -7.22
C ASP A 143 9.21 -14.68 -7.03
N LYS A 144 8.67 -13.72 -7.79
CA LYS A 144 9.07 -12.30 -7.72
C LYS A 144 8.66 -11.60 -6.42
N LEU A 145 7.51 -11.96 -5.87
CA LEU A 145 7.01 -11.41 -4.59
C LEU A 145 7.47 -12.21 -3.37
N GLY A 146 8.09 -13.38 -3.58
CA GLY A 146 8.53 -14.26 -2.49
C GLY A 146 7.38 -14.96 -1.77
N LEU A 147 6.33 -15.33 -2.51
CA LEU A 147 5.14 -15.99 -1.95
C LEU A 147 5.34 -17.52 -1.94
N ASP A 148 5.29 -18.16 -0.78
CA ASP A 148 5.33 -19.62 -0.63
C ASP A 148 4.53 -20.07 0.60
N PRO A 149 3.33 -20.65 0.39
CA PRO A 149 2.62 -20.86 -0.89
C PRO A 149 1.91 -19.60 -1.40
N VAL A 150 1.57 -19.58 -2.70
CA VAL A 150 0.65 -18.61 -3.29
C VAL A 150 -0.75 -19.21 -3.41
N ARG A 151 -1.77 -18.43 -3.07
CA ARG A 151 -3.19 -18.80 -3.19
C ARG A 151 -3.75 -18.26 -4.51
N VAL A 152 -4.39 -19.12 -5.31
CA VAL A 152 -4.86 -18.74 -6.66
C VAL A 152 -6.27 -19.24 -6.95
N VAL A 153 -6.94 -18.59 -7.92
CA VAL A 153 -8.17 -19.06 -8.56
C VAL A 153 -7.90 -19.18 -10.05
N GLU A 154 -7.98 -20.42 -10.57
CA GLU A 154 -7.82 -20.69 -12.00
C GLU A 154 -9.18 -20.61 -12.70
N GLY A 155 -9.59 -19.39 -13.12
CA GLY A 155 -10.80 -19.17 -13.91
C GLY A 155 -10.59 -19.36 -15.41
N THR A 156 -9.33 -19.22 -15.89
CA THR A 156 -8.92 -19.45 -17.28
C THR A 156 -7.52 -20.04 -17.32
N SER A 157 -7.21 -20.82 -18.37
CA SER A 157 -5.91 -21.51 -18.51
C SER A 157 -4.81 -20.66 -19.15
N HIS A 158 -5.17 -19.53 -19.77
CA HIS A 158 -4.23 -18.62 -20.43
C HIS A 158 -4.57 -17.17 -20.08
N ILE A 159 -3.56 -16.36 -19.80
CA ILE A 159 -3.70 -14.96 -19.46
C ILE A 159 -3.07 -14.13 -20.59
N ASN A 160 -3.89 -13.35 -21.29
CA ASN A 160 -3.42 -12.39 -22.27
C ASN A 160 -3.16 -11.03 -21.60
N ARG A 161 -4.10 -10.58 -20.78
CA ARG A 161 -4.07 -9.31 -20.06
C ARG A 161 -4.37 -9.53 -18.60
N ALA A 162 -3.65 -8.86 -17.72
CA ALA A 162 -3.91 -8.87 -16.29
C ALA A 162 -4.03 -7.43 -15.75
N ALA A 163 -4.57 -7.32 -14.54
CA ALA A 163 -4.53 -6.08 -13.76
C ALA A 163 -3.95 -6.35 -12.38
N LEU A 164 -3.31 -5.33 -11.81
CA LEU A 164 -2.82 -5.34 -10.43
C LEU A 164 -3.52 -4.24 -9.64
N CYS A 165 -3.92 -4.60 -8.41
CA CYS A 165 -4.29 -3.68 -7.35
C CYS A 165 -3.61 -4.16 -6.07
N THR A 166 -2.67 -3.38 -5.53
CA THR A 166 -2.03 -3.66 -4.23
C THR A 166 -3.06 -3.64 -3.11
N GLY A 167 -2.76 -4.25 -1.97
CA GLY A 167 -3.68 -4.33 -0.83
C GLY A 167 -4.94 -5.16 -1.12
N SER A 168 -6.12 -4.60 -0.89
CA SER A 168 -7.42 -5.30 -0.94
C SER A 168 -8.28 -4.83 -2.11
N GLY A 169 -8.03 -5.32 -3.32
CA GLY A 169 -8.70 -4.92 -4.55
C GLY A 169 -9.77 -5.90 -5.09
N ALA A 170 -10.11 -6.98 -4.37
CA ALA A 170 -11.04 -8.00 -4.89
C ALA A 170 -12.47 -7.46 -5.16
N SER A 171 -12.88 -6.38 -4.50
CA SER A 171 -14.14 -5.69 -4.78
C SER A 171 -14.21 -5.04 -6.17
N LEU A 172 -13.05 -4.88 -6.85
CA LEU A 172 -12.95 -4.33 -8.20
C LEU A 172 -13.19 -5.39 -9.30
N LEU A 173 -13.33 -6.67 -8.92
CA LEU A 173 -13.55 -7.76 -9.86
C LEU A 173 -14.70 -7.52 -10.87
N PRO A 174 -15.86 -6.94 -10.49
CA PRO A 174 -16.92 -6.64 -11.45
C PRO A 174 -16.57 -5.62 -12.54
N MET A 175 -15.55 -4.79 -12.31
CA MET A 175 -15.07 -3.78 -13.25
C MET A 175 -13.86 -4.26 -14.05
N LEU A 176 -13.32 -5.43 -13.74
CA LEU A 176 -12.10 -5.98 -14.35
C LEU A 176 -12.23 -6.23 -15.85
N GLN A 177 -11.45 -5.51 -16.66
CA GLN A 177 -11.36 -5.68 -18.11
C GLN A 177 -10.10 -6.47 -18.50
N ALA A 178 -9.83 -7.56 -17.78
CA ALA A 178 -8.69 -8.46 -18.00
C ALA A 178 -9.05 -9.90 -17.65
N ASP A 179 -8.15 -10.84 -17.96
CA ASP A 179 -8.31 -12.26 -17.67
C ASP A 179 -7.98 -12.60 -16.21
N CYS A 180 -7.08 -11.83 -15.60
CA CYS A 180 -6.55 -12.08 -14.26
C CYS A 180 -6.45 -10.78 -13.45
N LEU A 181 -6.79 -10.87 -12.15
CA LEU A 181 -6.53 -9.82 -11.16
C LEU A 181 -5.49 -10.32 -10.14
N LEU A 182 -4.45 -9.52 -9.92
CA LEU A 182 -3.46 -9.68 -8.85
C LEU A 182 -3.85 -8.73 -7.72
N THR A 183 -4.18 -9.26 -6.55
CA THR A 183 -4.54 -8.44 -5.37
C THR A 183 -4.42 -9.27 -4.09
N GLY A 184 -4.47 -8.65 -2.91
CA GLY A 184 -4.50 -9.32 -1.62
C GLY A 184 -5.91 -9.44 -1.03
N ASP A 185 -5.97 -10.02 0.18
CA ASP A 185 -7.19 -10.13 1.02
C ASP A 185 -8.41 -10.74 0.33
N ILE A 186 -8.21 -11.67 -0.61
CA ILE A 186 -9.29 -12.30 -1.37
C ILE A 186 -10.15 -13.19 -0.45
N LYS A 187 -11.44 -12.88 -0.35
CA LYS A 187 -12.40 -13.66 0.43
C LYS A 187 -12.95 -14.83 -0.39
N TYR A 188 -13.46 -15.85 0.33
CA TYR A 188 -14.00 -17.08 -0.28
C TYR A 188 -15.04 -16.81 -1.37
N HIS A 189 -16.00 -15.94 -1.11
CA HIS A 189 -17.09 -15.69 -2.08
C HIS A 189 -16.62 -14.86 -3.28
N GLU A 190 -15.63 -13.99 -3.13
CA GLU A 190 -14.99 -13.29 -4.24
C GLU A 190 -14.23 -14.27 -5.15
N ALA A 191 -13.50 -15.22 -4.53
CA ALA A 191 -12.83 -16.30 -5.26
C ALA A 191 -13.82 -17.21 -6.02
N LEU A 192 -14.96 -17.54 -5.39
CA LEU A 192 -16.00 -18.34 -6.03
C LEU A 192 -16.63 -17.60 -7.22
N ALA A 193 -16.96 -16.31 -7.05
CA ALA A 193 -17.51 -15.47 -8.12
C ALA A 193 -16.54 -15.39 -9.31
N ALA A 194 -15.27 -15.10 -9.05
CA ALA A 194 -14.24 -15.04 -10.09
C ALA A 194 -14.16 -16.36 -10.90
N LYS A 195 -14.18 -17.50 -10.21
CA LYS A 195 -14.15 -18.82 -10.85
C LYS A 195 -15.36 -19.03 -11.78
N GLU A 196 -16.57 -18.72 -11.31
CA GLU A 196 -17.80 -18.87 -12.09
C GLU A 196 -17.84 -17.91 -13.30
N GLU A 197 -17.24 -16.72 -13.15
CA GLU A 197 -17.12 -15.73 -14.22
C GLU A 197 -15.90 -15.97 -15.14
N LYS A 198 -15.18 -17.08 -14.96
CA LYS A 198 -13.96 -17.44 -15.71
C LYS A 198 -12.86 -16.40 -15.64
N LYS A 199 -12.76 -15.70 -14.53
CA LYS A 199 -11.66 -14.77 -14.19
C LYS A 199 -10.66 -15.49 -13.30
N ALA A 200 -9.37 -15.29 -13.59
CA ALA A 200 -8.30 -15.78 -12.73
C ALA A 200 -7.97 -14.78 -11.62
N LEU A 201 -7.58 -15.28 -10.45
CA LEU A 201 -7.06 -14.45 -9.36
C LEU A 201 -5.72 -15.02 -8.88
N ILE A 202 -4.80 -14.12 -8.55
CA ILE A 202 -3.57 -14.44 -7.83
C ILE A 202 -3.57 -13.60 -6.55
N ASP A 203 -3.65 -14.27 -5.40
CA ASP A 203 -3.56 -13.60 -4.09
C ASP A 203 -2.10 -13.28 -3.80
N ILE A 204 -1.75 -12.01 -4.01
CA ILE A 204 -0.38 -11.51 -3.83
C ILE A 204 -0.10 -11.03 -2.40
N GLY A 205 -1.07 -11.20 -1.48
CA GLY A 205 -0.98 -10.73 -0.11
C GLY A 205 -1.11 -9.20 0.01
N HIS A 206 -1.69 -8.75 1.10
CA HIS A 206 -1.83 -7.31 1.39
C HIS A 206 -0.44 -6.72 1.65
N TYR A 207 0.21 -7.17 2.72
CA TYR A 207 1.54 -6.71 3.11
C TYR A 207 2.57 -6.94 2.00
N GLU A 208 2.58 -8.11 1.38
CA GLU A 208 3.55 -8.49 0.36
C GLU A 208 3.48 -7.60 -0.89
N SER A 209 2.31 -7.10 -1.22
CA SER A 209 2.11 -6.18 -2.35
C SER A 209 2.43 -4.72 -1.99
N GLU A 210 2.19 -4.30 -0.75
CA GLU A 210 2.34 -2.89 -0.33
C GLU A 210 3.65 -2.58 0.39
N ARG A 211 4.42 -3.57 0.83
CA ARG A 211 5.71 -3.35 1.53
C ARG A 211 6.72 -2.50 0.76
N TYR A 212 6.47 -2.26 -0.51
CA TYR A 212 7.28 -1.43 -1.39
C TYR A 212 6.94 0.06 -1.32
N PHE A 213 5.92 0.44 -0.54
CA PHE A 213 5.50 1.83 -0.37
C PHE A 213 6.66 2.75 0.02
N ALA A 214 7.40 2.41 1.08
CA ALA A 214 8.49 3.24 1.57
C ALA A 214 9.60 3.43 0.54
N GLN A 215 9.97 2.38 -0.22
CA GLN A 215 10.96 2.46 -1.29
C GLN A 215 10.45 3.29 -2.48
N SER A 216 9.17 3.13 -2.84
CA SER A 216 8.53 3.90 -3.90
C SER A 216 8.53 5.39 -3.55
N LEU A 217 8.05 5.75 -2.37
CA LEU A 217 7.99 7.14 -1.93
C LEU A 217 9.37 7.76 -1.71
N GLN A 218 10.34 7.00 -1.20
CA GLN A 218 11.72 7.48 -1.05
C GLN A 218 12.30 7.94 -2.39
N LYS A 219 12.08 7.18 -3.45
CA LYS A 219 12.52 7.53 -4.81
C LYS A 219 11.91 8.86 -5.27
N GLU A 220 10.61 9.04 -5.04
CA GLU A 220 9.91 10.27 -5.44
C GLU A 220 10.38 11.49 -4.60
N LEU A 221 10.59 11.31 -3.30
CA LEU A 221 11.15 12.37 -2.45
C LEU A 221 12.57 12.76 -2.87
N GLN A 222 13.41 11.79 -3.25
CA GLN A 222 14.75 12.07 -3.77
C GLN A 222 14.71 12.91 -5.04
N ASN A 223 13.76 12.68 -5.94
CA ASN A 223 13.54 13.48 -7.13
C ASN A 223 13.17 14.95 -6.80
N LYS A 224 12.59 15.20 -5.62
CA LYS A 224 12.28 16.52 -5.08
C LYS A 224 13.39 17.11 -4.18
N GLY A 225 14.55 16.43 -4.08
CA GLY A 225 15.68 16.86 -3.25
C GLY A 225 15.48 16.60 -1.74
N LEU A 226 14.53 15.75 -1.37
CA LEU A 226 14.27 15.34 0.01
C LEU A 226 14.83 13.96 0.28
N ASN A 227 15.22 13.69 1.53
CA ASN A 227 15.69 12.37 1.94
C ASN A 227 14.75 11.78 2.99
N GLY A 228 14.23 10.58 2.71
CA GLY A 228 13.43 9.79 3.63
C GLY A 228 14.21 8.60 4.16
N ILE A 229 14.12 8.32 5.45
CA ILE A 229 14.69 7.15 6.12
C ILE A 229 13.61 6.08 6.19
N ILE A 230 13.89 4.90 5.64
CA ILE A 230 12.94 3.80 5.70
C ILE A 230 12.96 3.17 7.09
N ALA A 231 11.82 3.24 7.78
CA ALA A 231 11.55 2.55 9.04
C ALA A 231 10.63 1.37 8.74
N ASN A 232 11.17 0.16 8.74
CA ASN A 232 10.43 -1.02 8.28
C ASN A 232 9.42 -1.49 9.35
N SER A 233 8.12 -1.42 9.02
CA SER A 233 7.09 -2.23 9.67
C SER A 233 7.22 -3.70 9.24
N LYS A 234 6.66 -4.60 10.04
CA LYS A 234 6.73 -6.04 9.79
C LYS A 234 5.36 -6.59 9.46
N ASN A 235 5.34 -7.66 8.63
CA ASN A 235 4.11 -8.42 8.43
C ASN A 235 3.60 -8.96 9.79
N PRO A 236 2.37 -8.62 10.22
CA PRO A 236 1.82 -9.15 11.47
C PRO A 236 1.54 -10.67 11.40
N PHE A 237 1.43 -11.23 10.18
CA PHE A 237 1.21 -12.66 9.99
C PHE A 237 2.51 -13.45 9.91
N ARG A 238 2.47 -14.67 10.42
CA ARG A 238 3.51 -15.68 10.27
C ARG A 238 2.88 -16.96 9.72
N TYR A 239 3.52 -17.55 8.72
CA TYR A 239 3.09 -18.83 8.16
C TYR A 239 3.78 -19.97 8.90
N ILE A 240 3.00 -20.93 9.38
CA ILE A 240 3.52 -22.16 10.03
C ILE A 240 3.34 -23.28 9.00
N LYS A 241 4.45 -23.88 8.58
CA LYS A 241 4.41 -25.09 7.75
C LYS A 241 4.07 -26.28 8.64
N GLY A 242 3.06 -27.06 8.27
CA GLY A 242 2.69 -28.30 8.95
C GLY A 242 3.70 -29.42 8.68
#